data_7030991564224e0691fe1bfcf8134d4c
#
_entry.id   7030991564224e0691fe1bfcf8134d4c
#
_cell.length_a   1.000
_cell.length_b   1.000
_cell.length_c   1.000
_cell.angle_alpha   90.00
_cell.angle_beta   90.00
_cell.angle_gamma   90.00
#
_symmetry.space_group_name_H-M   'P 1'
#
loop_
_entity.id
_entity.type
_entity.pdbx_description
1 polymer ?
#
loop_
_entity_poly.entity_id
_entity_poly.type
_entity_poly.pdbx_seq_one_letter_code
_entity_poly.pdbx_strand_id
1 'polypeptide(L)'
;MADTLADAAVGMLTPRRRPLALASLCTLLFLTFLDNTVVSVALASIQSDLHGGVSALQWVVGAYALTFASFMLACGMMGDKFGRKKIMLAGAGVYCVGAALAAVAPSIGILIAARSVMGLGAAASEPGTLSMIRHLYLDERSRNRALGVWAAVSGFSLALGPVLGGALVGAWSWRGIFWFDVTFGLAALIVAAMVLPESADPRAGRVDLPGTVLGAGALAALIFGIINGESAGYAAPSVLALFAVSLVAGAAFLLWERRAPFPLLDLGYLRVPRFTTPNVVAYCTYFATFAIFFFTALYLGVIAGYSAYRIAGLFLPMTVMMILAALLAGRWTTVLGARWLLVAGCLLFAAGLLLTNVVISPNPAYLPLAAALGLAGVGIGTCVVPVTSSVLGAVPAERSGMAASATNTSREFGAVTGIAILGAVVNAELRSGLVSRMTHLGASAALQQYVLQVIETGSVSLGHGGSTGSSPLDQIIQAGYAAFTSALHDALYLSAALLAAAALLSAVTLRQRRHAT
;
A
#
# COMPACT_ATOMS: atom_id res chain seq x y z
N MET A 1 37.48 -20.28 -23.53
CA MET A 1 38.18 -19.00 -23.69
C MET A 1 37.37 -17.98 -24.51
N ALA A 2 36.53 -18.39 -25.47
CA ALA A 2 35.59 -17.50 -26.17
C ALA A 2 34.38 -17.11 -25.29
N ASP A 3 33.86 -18.01 -24.47
CA ASP A 3 32.75 -17.75 -23.54
C ASP A 3 33.12 -16.83 -22.37
N THR A 4 34.40 -16.85 -21.94
CA THR A 4 34.89 -15.94 -20.89
C THR A 4 35.09 -14.50 -21.39
N LEU A 5 35.27 -14.30 -22.69
CA LEU A 5 35.38 -12.94 -23.30
C LEU A 5 34.00 -12.34 -23.62
N ALA A 6 32.97 -13.17 -23.85
CA ALA A 6 31.59 -12.72 -24.02
C ALA A 6 30.99 -12.22 -22.70
N ASP A 7 31.31 -12.86 -21.56
CA ASP A 7 30.91 -12.40 -20.21
C ASP A 7 31.63 -11.11 -19.78
N ALA A 8 32.81 -10.82 -20.30
CA ALA A 8 33.55 -9.57 -20.05
C ALA A 8 33.02 -8.35 -20.82
N ALA A 9 32.24 -8.56 -21.88
CA ALA A 9 31.67 -7.50 -22.72
C ALA A 9 30.30 -7.01 -22.23
N VAL A 10 29.66 -7.71 -21.30
CA VAL A 10 28.42 -7.26 -20.64
C VAL A 10 28.78 -6.20 -19.60
N GLY A 11 28.82 -4.96 -20.03
CA GLY A 11 28.87 -3.68 -19.35
C GLY A 11 28.98 -3.66 -17.82
N MET A 12 30.09 -4.16 -17.25
CA MET A 12 30.38 -3.91 -15.84
C MET A 12 30.53 -2.41 -15.63
N LEU A 13 29.54 -1.81 -14.95
CA LEU A 13 29.65 -0.43 -14.51
C LEU A 13 30.96 -0.27 -13.74
N THR A 14 31.72 0.76 -14.10
CA THR A 14 32.92 1.11 -13.33
C THR A 14 32.52 1.29 -11.85
N PRO A 15 33.39 0.95 -10.89
CA PRO A 15 33.09 1.09 -9.46
C PRO A 15 32.53 2.47 -9.07
N ARG A 16 32.91 3.51 -9.79
CA ARG A 16 32.41 4.90 -9.60
C ARG A 16 30.95 5.10 -10.03
N ARG A 17 30.41 4.31 -10.96
CA ARG A 17 29.03 4.45 -11.45
C ARG A 17 28.03 3.58 -10.67
N ARG A 18 28.48 2.58 -9.91
CA ARG A 18 27.58 1.71 -9.10
C ARG A 18 26.76 2.47 -8.07
N PRO A 19 27.30 3.44 -7.30
CA PRO A 19 26.48 4.23 -6.36
C PRO A 19 25.40 5.05 -7.06
N LEU A 20 25.69 5.61 -8.23
CA LEU A 20 24.72 6.39 -9.01
C LEU A 20 23.61 5.49 -9.57
N ALA A 21 23.95 4.27 -10.00
CA ALA A 21 22.99 3.26 -10.40
C ALA A 21 22.08 2.86 -9.23
N LEU A 22 22.63 2.61 -8.05
CA LEU A 22 21.84 2.32 -6.85
C LEU A 22 20.94 3.49 -6.49
N ALA A 23 21.45 4.72 -6.53
CA ALA A 23 20.66 5.92 -6.27
C ALA A 23 19.47 6.05 -7.22
N SER A 24 19.66 5.82 -8.54
CA SER A 24 18.56 5.87 -9.50
C SER A 24 17.50 4.79 -9.27
N LEU A 25 17.92 3.56 -8.93
CA LEU A 25 17.00 2.47 -8.54
C LEU A 25 16.22 2.83 -7.28
N CYS A 26 16.91 3.38 -6.28
CA CYS A 26 16.28 3.83 -5.03
C CYS A 26 15.33 5.02 -5.25
N THR A 27 15.59 5.90 -6.21
CA THR A 27 14.68 7.01 -6.52
C THR A 27 13.40 6.52 -7.19
N LEU A 28 13.47 5.56 -8.12
CA LEU A 28 12.29 4.93 -8.70
C LEU A 28 11.46 4.20 -7.64
N LEU A 29 12.13 3.44 -6.78
CA LEU A 29 11.49 2.78 -5.63
C LEU A 29 10.84 3.78 -4.68
N PHE A 30 11.53 4.88 -4.40
CA PHE A 30 11.04 5.94 -3.51
C PHE A 30 9.67 6.46 -3.97
N LEU A 31 9.51 6.78 -5.24
CA LEU A 31 8.25 7.28 -5.79
C LEU A 31 7.11 6.28 -5.65
N THR A 32 7.34 5.01 -6.00
CA THR A 32 6.29 3.98 -5.93
C THR A 32 5.81 3.72 -4.50
N PHE A 33 6.71 3.72 -3.52
CA PHE A 33 6.34 3.53 -2.11
C PHE A 33 5.79 4.80 -1.45
N LEU A 34 6.28 5.98 -1.84
CA LEU A 34 5.76 7.26 -1.40
C LEU A 34 4.29 7.41 -1.78
N ASP A 35 3.94 7.04 -3.03
CA ASP A 35 2.61 7.17 -3.59
C ASP A 35 1.56 6.35 -2.82
N ASN A 36 1.94 5.24 -2.20
CA ASN A 36 1.06 4.44 -1.34
C ASN A 36 0.47 5.22 -0.15
N THR A 37 1.15 6.25 0.33
CA THR A 37 0.74 6.98 1.54
C THR A 37 0.55 8.48 1.35
N VAL A 38 1.20 9.08 0.34
CA VAL A 38 1.17 10.54 0.10
C VAL A 38 -0.24 11.03 -0.23
N VAL A 39 -1.03 10.26 -0.96
CA VAL A 39 -2.39 10.61 -1.39
C VAL A 39 -3.37 10.62 -0.21
N SER A 40 -3.11 9.87 0.87
CA SER A 40 -4.01 9.79 2.02
C SER A 40 -4.32 11.17 2.65
N VAL A 41 -3.34 12.05 2.71
CA VAL A 41 -3.50 13.41 3.26
C VAL A 41 -4.25 14.35 2.30
N ALA A 42 -4.28 14.02 1.01
CA ALA A 42 -4.96 14.78 -0.02
C ALA A 42 -6.46 14.45 -0.14
N LEU A 43 -6.93 13.36 0.45
CA LEU A 43 -8.28 12.83 0.24
C LEU A 43 -9.38 13.84 0.54
N ALA A 44 -9.28 14.59 1.64
CA ALA A 44 -10.25 15.62 1.98
C ALA A 44 -10.28 16.76 0.93
N SER A 45 -9.11 17.16 0.40
CA SER A 45 -8.99 18.17 -0.65
C SER A 45 -9.50 17.63 -2.00
N ILE A 46 -9.25 16.37 -2.33
CA ILE A 46 -9.78 15.70 -3.52
C ILE A 46 -11.31 15.61 -3.42
N GLN A 47 -11.84 15.24 -2.25
CA GLN A 47 -13.27 15.17 -2.00
C GLN A 47 -13.95 16.51 -2.23
N SER A 48 -13.40 17.59 -1.66
CA SER A 48 -13.99 18.92 -1.80
C SER A 48 -13.92 19.49 -3.22
N ASP A 49 -12.86 19.18 -3.98
CA ASP A 49 -12.63 19.70 -5.33
C ASP A 49 -13.37 18.90 -6.42
N LEU A 50 -13.37 17.55 -6.30
CA LEU A 50 -13.98 16.66 -7.30
C LEU A 50 -15.33 16.07 -6.87
N HIS A 51 -15.85 16.45 -5.71
CA HIS A 51 -17.15 16.03 -5.17
C HIS A 51 -17.36 14.51 -5.14
N GLY A 52 -16.33 13.77 -4.69
CA GLY A 52 -16.34 12.32 -4.59
C GLY A 52 -16.83 11.81 -3.24
N GLY A 53 -17.69 10.80 -3.23
CA GLY A 53 -18.04 10.08 -1.99
C GLY A 53 -16.90 9.19 -1.47
N VAL A 54 -17.08 8.61 -0.29
CA VAL A 54 -16.08 7.75 0.38
C VAL A 54 -15.64 6.58 -0.52
N SER A 55 -16.60 5.92 -1.20
CA SER A 55 -16.30 4.83 -2.14
C SER A 55 -15.42 5.27 -3.31
N ALA A 56 -15.64 6.48 -3.85
CA ALA A 56 -14.80 7.02 -4.90
C ALA A 56 -13.37 7.33 -4.41
N LEU A 57 -13.23 7.83 -3.17
CA LEU A 57 -11.92 8.05 -2.55
C LEU A 57 -11.17 6.74 -2.29
N GLN A 58 -11.88 5.67 -1.91
CA GLN A 58 -11.32 4.32 -1.83
C GLN A 58 -10.75 3.86 -3.18
N TRP A 59 -11.48 4.13 -4.27
CA TRP A 59 -11.01 3.82 -5.62
C TRP A 59 -9.80 4.68 -6.04
N VAL A 60 -9.71 5.93 -5.62
CA VAL A 60 -8.52 6.76 -5.90
C VAL A 60 -7.24 6.11 -5.37
N VAL A 61 -7.28 5.49 -4.18
CA VAL A 61 -6.12 4.78 -3.61
C VAL A 61 -6.10 3.32 -4.07
N GLY A 62 -7.25 2.64 -4.01
CA GLY A 62 -7.38 1.22 -4.30
C GLY A 62 -7.06 0.84 -5.76
N ALA A 63 -7.37 1.70 -6.74
CA ALA A 63 -7.10 1.43 -8.14
C ALA A 63 -5.59 1.33 -8.44
N TYR A 64 -4.78 2.16 -7.81
CA TYR A 64 -3.32 2.05 -7.87
C TYR A 64 -2.83 0.73 -7.27
N ALA A 65 -3.21 0.44 -6.02
CA ALA A 65 -2.77 -0.76 -5.32
C ALA A 65 -3.27 -2.05 -6.01
N LEU A 66 -4.49 -2.04 -6.56
CA LEU A 66 -5.07 -3.16 -7.29
C LEU A 66 -4.27 -3.48 -8.56
N THR A 67 -4.03 -2.49 -9.42
CA THR A 67 -3.28 -2.69 -10.66
C THR A 67 -1.82 -3.03 -10.36
N PHE A 68 -1.23 -2.41 -9.36
CA PHE A 68 0.12 -2.71 -8.91
C PHE A 68 0.24 -4.18 -8.45
N ALA A 69 -0.60 -4.63 -7.51
CA ALA A 69 -0.61 -6.01 -7.03
C ALA A 69 -0.85 -7.04 -8.14
N SER A 70 -1.80 -6.73 -9.03
CA SER A 70 -2.25 -7.65 -10.09
C SER A 70 -1.18 -7.94 -11.13
N PHE A 71 -0.38 -6.94 -11.51
CA PHE A 71 0.56 -7.07 -12.61
C PHE A 71 2.03 -7.20 -12.20
N MET A 72 2.36 -7.01 -10.92
CA MET A 72 3.73 -7.00 -10.43
C MET A 72 4.51 -8.28 -10.74
N LEU A 73 3.93 -9.46 -10.50
CA LEU A 73 4.58 -10.75 -10.77
C LEU A 73 4.83 -10.94 -12.27
N ALA A 74 3.85 -10.63 -13.11
CA ALA A 74 3.96 -10.73 -14.56
C ALA A 74 5.00 -9.76 -15.12
N CYS A 75 5.00 -8.52 -14.66
CA CYS A 75 5.98 -7.51 -15.07
C CYS A 75 7.41 -7.89 -14.64
N GLY A 76 7.56 -8.51 -13.47
CA GLY A 76 8.85 -9.08 -13.04
C GLY A 76 9.38 -10.13 -14.03
N MET A 77 8.55 -11.09 -14.44
CA MET A 77 8.91 -12.08 -15.45
C MET A 77 9.17 -11.46 -16.83
N MET A 78 8.40 -10.42 -17.22
CA MET A 78 8.65 -9.68 -18.45
C MET A 78 10.02 -9.00 -18.42
N GLY A 79 10.41 -8.41 -17.28
CA GLY A 79 11.73 -7.82 -17.07
C GLY A 79 12.85 -8.83 -17.23
N ASP A 80 12.73 -10.00 -16.66
CA ASP A 80 13.73 -11.07 -16.79
C ASP A 80 13.87 -11.52 -18.25
N LYS A 81 12.77 -11.63 -19.01
CA LYS A 81 12.76 -12.11 -20.39
C LYS A 81 13.15 -11.07 -21.42
N PHE A 82 12.58 -9.87 -21.36
CA PHE A 82 12.71 -8.84 -22.41
C PHE A 82 13.77 -7.77 -22.11
N GLY A 83 14.33 -7.82 -20.91
CA GLY A 83 15.32 -6.87 -20.43
C GLY A 83 14.80 -6.05 -19.25
N ARG A 84 15.51 -6.16 -18.13
CA ARG A 84 15.14 -5.54 -16.86
C ARG A 84 15.10 -4.03 -16.94
N LYS A 85 16.15 -3.43 -17.56
CA LYS A 85 16.20 -1.98 -17.78
C LYS A 85 15.04 -1.51 -18.66
N LYS A 86 14.79 -2.19 -19.80
CA LYS A 86 13.72 -1.80 -20.74
C LYS A 86 12.36 -1.79 -20.07
N ILE A 87 11.98 -2.86 -19.38
CA ILE A 87 10.67 -2.98 -18.73
C ILE A 87 10.55 -1.98 -17.58
N MET A 88 11.60 -1.80 -16.78
CA MET A 88 11.63 -0.83 -15.69
C MET A 88 11.48 0.61 -16.18
N LEU A 89 12.19 1.01 -17.23
CA LEU A 89 12.09 2.36 -17.81
C LEU A 89 10.75 2.59 -18.50
N ALA A 90 10.21 1.58 -19.20
CA ALA A 90 8.87 1.64 -19.76
C ALA A 90 7.83 1.81 -18.65
N GLY A 91 7.95 1.05 -17.56
CA GLY A 91 7.09 1.17 -16.39
C GLY A 91 7.17 2.56 -15.74
N ALA A 92 8.37 3.09 -15.52
CA ALA A 92 8.56 4.43 -15.00
C ALA A 92 7.96 5.51 -15.93
N GLY A 93 8.07 5.33 -17.26
CA GLY A 93 7.42 6.20 -18.23
C GLY A 93 5.89 6.15 -18.15
N VAL A 94 5.30 4.95 -18.05
CA VAL A 94 3.85 4.75 -17.84
C VAL A 94 3.39 5.38 -16.53
N TYR A 95 4.17 5.23 -15.45
CA TYR A 95 3.90 5.88 -14.16
C TYR A 95 3.86 7.41 -14.31
N CYS A 96 4.85 8.03 -14.96
CA CYS A 96 4.89 9.46 -15.18
C CYS A 96 3.71 9.96 -16.05
N VAL A 97 3.30 9.20 -17.07
CA VAL A 97 2.11 9.52 -17.88
C VAL A 97 0.85 9.46 -17.02
N GLY A 98 0.68 8.41 -16.20
CA GLY A 98 -0.42 8.29 -15.25
C GLY A 98 -0.44 9.45 -14.25
N ALA A 99 0.73 9.82 -13.70
CA ALA A 99 0.85 10.96 -12.78
C ALA A 99 0.47 12.29 -13.45
N ALA A 100 0.89 12.51 -14.70
CA ALA A 100 0.51 13.71 -15.46
C ALA A 100 -1.01 13.77 -15.71
N LEU A 101 -1.63 12.63 -16.07
CA LEU A 101 -3.10 12.53 -16.21
C LEU A 101 -3.82 12.80 -14.88
N ALA A 102 -3.29 12.28 -13.76
CA ALA A 102 -3.84 12.52 -12.43
C ALA A 102 -3.74 14.00 -12.03
N ALA A 103 -2.61 14.66 -12.34
CA ALA A 103 -2.38 16.08 -12.03
C ALA A 103 -3.39 17.02 -12.72
N VAL A 104 -3.86 16.65 -13.92
CA VAL A 104 -4.81 17.46 -14.70
C VAL A 104 -6.24 16.90 -14.68
N ALA A 105 -6.51 15.90 -13.83
CA ALA A 105 -7.81 15.23 -13.79
C ALA A 105 -8.97 16.21 -13.47
N PRO A 106 -9.97 16.34 -14.35
CA PRO A 106 -11.12 17.22 -14.14
C PRO A 106 -12.26 16.53 -13.36
N SER A 107 -12.17 15.22 -13.16
CA SER A 107 -13.19 14.43 -12.45
C SER A 107 -12.54 13.27 -11.69
N ILE A 108 -13.25 12.81 -10.67
CA ILE A 108 -12.76 11.69 -9.84
C ILE A 108 -12.61 10.38 -10.64
N GLY A 109 -13.46 10.15 -11.64
CA GLY A 109 -13.36 8.98 -12.52
C GLY A 109 -12.08 8.98 -13.37
N ILE A 110 -11.69 10.15 -13.90
CA ILE A 110 -10.43 10.29 -14.64
C ILE A 110 -9.24 10.15 -13.69
N LEU A 111 -9.33 10.66 -12.46
CA LEU A 111 -8.31 10.47 -11.44
C LEU A 111 -8.13 8.98 -11.12
N ILE A 112 -9.22 8.22 -10.92
CA ILE A 112 -9.18 6.77 -10.67
C ILE A 112 -8.52 6.03 -11.85
N ALA A 113 -8.89 6.36 -13.09
CA ALA A 113 -8.28 5.77 -14.27
C ALA A 113 -6.77 6.08 -14.36
N ALA A 114 -6.38 7.33 -14.09
CA ALA A 114 -4.98 7.75 -14.04
C ALA A 114 -4.19 6.99 -12.96
N ARG A 115 -4.78 6.77 -11.77
CA ARG A 115 -4.23 5.97 -10.69
C ARG A 115 -4.00 4.51 -11.10
N SER A 116 -4.93 3.93 -11.88
CA SER A 116 -4.75 2.58 -12.43
C SER A 116 -3.55 2.51 -13.39
N VAL A 117 -3.35 3.55 -14.22
CA VAL A 117 -2.19 3.65 -15.11
C VAL A 117 -0.88 3.79 -14.30
N MET A 118 -0.88 4.62 -13.25
CA MET A 118 0.27 4.73 -12.33
C MET A 118 0.61 3.38 -11.70
N GLY A 119 -0.39 2.64 -11.19
CA GLY A 119 -0.20 1.32 -10.59
C GLY A 119 0.40 0.30 -11.57
N LEU A 120 -0.04 0.28 -12.83
CA LEU A 120 0.55 -0.54 -13.87
C LEU A 120 2.02 -0.16 -14.14
N GLY A 121 2.32 1.15 -14.19
CA GLY A 121 3.69 1.65 -14.33
C GLY A 121 4.58 1.24 -13.16
N ALA A 122 4.09 1.34 -11.94
CA ALA A 122 4.78 0.88 -10.73
C ALA A 122 5.05 -0.62 -10.77
N ALA A 123 4.06 -1.44 -11.17
CA ALA A 123 4.18 -2.89 -11.31
C ALA A 123 5.30 -3.30 -12.29
N ALA A 124 5.47 -2.54 -13.37
CA ALA A 124 6.53 -2.80 -14.35
C ALA A 124 7.90 -2.28 -13.89
N SER A 125 7.93 -1.21 -13.08
CA SER A 125 9.19 -0.57 -12.67
C SER A 125 9.83 -1.24 -11.44
N GLU A 126 9.08 -1.54 -10.39
CA GLU A 126 9.62 -1.89 -9.08
C GLU A 126 10.33 -3.25 -9.02
N PRO A 127 9.81 -4.38 -9.57
CA PRO A 127 10.50 -5.68 -9.48
C PRO A 127 11.88 -5.66 -10.12
N GLY A 128 12.04 -4.86 -11.18
CA GLY A 128 13.32 -4.65 -11.87
C GLY A 128 14.40 -4.06 -10.96
N THR A 129 14.04 -3.27 -9.95
CA THR A 129 15.01 -2.62 -9.06
C THR A 129 15.81 -3.64 -8.24
N LEU A 130 15.15 -4.64 -7.66
CA LEU A 130 15.81 -5.72 -6.89
C LEU A 130 16.65 -6.63 -7.79
N SER A 131 16.11 -7.02 -8.94
CA SER A 131 16.83 -7.86 -9.90
C SER A 131 18.08 -7.15 -10.43
N MET A 132 18.00 -5.84 -10.67
CA MET A 132 19.12 -5.02 -11.12
C MET A 132 20.21 -4.88 -10.05
N ILE A 133 19.86 -4.72 -8.77
CA ILE A 133 20.84 -4.68 -7.67
C ILE A 133 21.68 -5.95 -7.64
N ARG A 134 21.09 -7.12 -7.89
CA ARG A 134 21.82 -8.39 -7.94
C ARG A 134 22.78 -8.47 -9.13
N HIS A 135 22.36 -7.95 -10.24
CA HIS A 135 23.21 -7.89 -11.43
C HIS A 135 24.41 -6.93 -11.25
N LEU A 136 24.20 -5.80 -10.57
CA LEU A 136 25.24 -4.78 -10.33
C LEU A 136 26.22 -5.15 -9.22
N TYR A 137 25.80 -5.92 -8.21
CA TYR A 137 26.60 -6.27 -7.05
C TYR A 137 26.78 -7.78 -6.94
N LEU A 138 27.85 -8.29 -7.58
CA LEU A 138 28.15 -9.73 -7.60
C LEU A 138 28.69 -10.22 -6.25
N ASP A 139 29.47 -9.38 -5.55
CA ASP A 139 29.97 -9.68 -4.20
C ASP A 139 28.84 -9.65 -3.17
N GLU A 140 28.72 -10.72 -2.36
CA GLU A 140 27.65 -10.92 -1.40
C GLU A 140 27.56 -9.79 -0.35
N ARG A 141 28.70 -9.33 0.15
CA ARG A 141 28.76 -8.27 1.16
C ARG A 141 28.27 -6.94 0.61
N SER A 142 28.70 -6.58 -0.61
CA SER A 142 28.27 -5.34 -1.30
C SER A 142 26.82 -5.42 -1.71
N ARG A 143 26.35 -6.58 -2.15
CA ARG A 143 24.94 -6.84 -2.50
C ARG A 143 24.05 -6.70 -1.26
N ASN A 144 24.41 -7.30 -0.14
CA ASN A 144 23.63 -7.21 1.10
C ASN A 144 23.54 -5.76 1.61
N ARG A 145 24.61 -4.96 1.43
CA ARG A 145 24.56 -3.52 1.74
C ARG A 145 23.60 -2.77 0.79
N ALA A 146 23.65 -3.02 -0.51
CA ALA A 146 22.78 -2.38 -1.48
C ALA A 146 21.29 -2.75 -1.24
N LEU A 147 20.99 -4.02 -0.92
CA LEU A 147 19.66 -4.46 -0.52
C LEU A 147 19.21 -3.82 0.79
N GLY A 148 20.13 -3.61 1.75
CA GLY A 148 19.86 -2.86 2.98
C GLY A 148 19.47 -1.40 2.70
N VAL A 149 20.17 -0.72 1.79
CA VAL A 149 19.82 0.64 1.35
C VAL A 149 18.45 0.65 0.66
N TRP A 150 18.19 -0.31 -0.23
CA TRP A 150 16.90 -0.47 -0.90
C TRP A 150 15.74 -0.61 0.09
N ALA A 151 15.89 -1.50 1.08
CA ALA A 151 14.89 -1.72 2.13
C ALA A 151 14.70 -0.47 3.03
N ALA A 152 15.79 0.24 3.34
CA ALA A 152 15.72 1.48 4.10
C ALA A 152 14.98 2.58 3.34
N VAL A 153 15.24 2.72 2.03
CA VAL A 153 14.54 3.69 1.17
C VAL A 153 13.05 3.35 1.06
N SER A 154 12.66 2.07 0.90
CA SER A 154 11.25 1.69 0.85
C SER A 154 10.50 2.07 2.14
N GLY A 155 11.09 1.79 3.30
CA GLY A 155 10.52 2.18 4.59
C GLY A 155 10.46 3.70 4.79
N PHE A 156 11.53 4.42 4.40
CA PHE A 156 11.59 5.88 4.45
C PHE A 156 10.52 6.53 3.57
N SER A 157 10.33 6.02 2.35
CA SER A 157 9.34 6.52 1.39
C SER A 157 7.92 6.41 1.94
N LEU A 158 7.57 5.23 2.45
CA LEU A 158 6.25 4.99 3.06
C LEU A 158 6.00 5.92 4.25
N ALA A 159 7.03 6.14 5.08
CA ALA A 159 6.95 7.01 6.24
C ALA A 159 6.81 8.49 5.86
N LEU A 160 7.52 8.93 4.82
CA LEU A 160 7.57 10.35 4.42
C LEU A 160 6.27 10.81 3.74
N GLY A 161 5.47 9.87 3.18
CA GLY A 161 4.29 10.20 2.39
C GLY A 161 3.35 11.21 3.03
N PRO A 162 2.85 11.01 4.24
CA PRO A 162 1.92 11.96 4.87
C PRO A 162 2.53 13.35 5.10
N VAL A 163 3.82 13.41 5.46
CA VAL A 163 4.51 14.69 5.72
C VAL A 163 4.72 15.46 4.42
N LEU A 164 5.25 14.78 3.39
CA LEU A 164 5.45 15.40 2.07
C LEU A 164 4.11 15.73 1.40
N GLY A 165 3.14 14.82 1.49
CA GLY A 165 1.80 15.04 0.97
C GLY A 165 1.13 16.26 1.58
N GLY A 166 1.18 16.38 2.90
CA GLY A 166 0.64 17.55 3.60
C GLY A 166 1.35 18.86 3.22
N ALA A 167 2.67 18.83 3.04
CA ALA A 167 3.43 19.98 2.58
C ALA A 167 3.04 20.39 1.14
N LEU A 168 2.94 19.43 0.22
CA LEU A 168 2.57 19.68 -1.19
C LEU A 168 1.12 20.19 -1.31
N VAL A 169 0.17 19.54 -0.62
CA VAL A 169 -1.24 19.95 -0.62
C VAL A 169 -1.41 21.33 -0.01
N GLY A 170 -0.72 21.60 1.09
CA GLY A 170 -0.81 22.90 1.77
C GLY A 170 -0.14 24.04 1.01
N ALA A 171 0.96 23.77 0.26
CA ALA A 171 1.66 24.80 -0.51
C ALA A 171 0.96 25.12 -1.85
N TRP A 172 0.36 24.12 -2.49
CA TRP A 172 -0.24 24.27 -3.83
C TRP A 172 -1.67 23.76 -3.86
N SER A 173 -1.83 22.46 -3.97
CA SER A 173 -3.11 21.72 -3.98
C SER A 173 -2.80 20.21 -3.99
N TRP A 174 -3.84 19.36 -3.92
CA TRP A 174 -3.67 17.93 -4.08
C TRP A 174 -3.02 17.54 -5.44
N ARG A 175 -3.20 18.34 -6.48
CA ARG A 175 -2.56 18.16 -7.79
C ARG A 175 -1.03 18.29 -7.72
N GLY A 176 -0.52 19.02 -6.74
CA GLY A 176 0.92 19.19 -6.48
C GLY A 176 1.64 17.88 -6.20
N ILE A 177 0.96 16.89 -5.59
CA ILE A 177 1.51 15.54 -5.38
C ILE A 177 1.87 14.89 -6.72
N PHE A 178 0.94 14.90 -7.65
CA PHE A 178 1.14 14.25 -8.96
C PHE A 178 2.14 15.01 -9.85
N TRP A 179 2.20 16.33 -9.74
CA TRP A 179 3.27 17.12 -10.40
C TRP A 179 4.66 16.83 -9.80
N PHE A 180 4.73 16.58 -8.50
CA PHE A 180 5.96 16.10 -7.87
C PHE A 180 6.36 14.74 -8.46
N ASP A 181 5.43 13.79 -8.58
CA ASP A 181 5.68 12.48 -9.17
C ASP A 181 6.16 12.57 -10.63
N VAL A 182 5.58 13.47 -11.44
CA VAL A 182 6.01 13.71 -12.81
C VAL A 182 7.45 14.24 -12.84
N THR A 183 7.75 15.28 -12.07
CA THR A 183 9.06 15.95 -12.14
C THR A 183 10.19 15.05 -11.64
N PHE A 184 10.00 14.43 -10.47
CA PHE A 184 10.99 13.52 -9.89
C PHE A 184 11.05 12.18 -10.65
N GLY A 185 9.91 11.68 -11.13
CA GLY A 185 9.84 10.47 -11.94
C GLY A 185 10.58 10.61 -13.27
N LEU A 186 10.40 11.71 -13.99
CA LEU A 186 11.15 11.99 -15.22
C LEU A 186 12.65 12.16 -14.95
N ALA A 187 13.03 12.86 -13.88
CA ALA A 187 14.43 12.98 -13.50
C ALA A 187 15.05 11.61 -13.20
N ALA A 188 14.36 10.77 -12.41
CA ALA A 188 14.79 9.42 -12.10
C ALA A 188 14.87 8.53 -13.35
N LEU A 189 13.88 8.62 -14.24
CA LEU A 189 13.85 7.93 -15.53
C LEU A 189 15.05 8.27 -16.40
N ILE A 190 15.36 9.57 -16.56
CA ILE A 190 16.50 10.04 -17.36
C ILE A 190 17.83 9.52 -16.78
N VAL A 191 18.03 9.67 -15.46
CA VAL A 191 19.24 9.19 -14.79
C VAL A 191 19.38 7.67 -14.92
N ALA A 192 18.31 6.93 -14.69
CA ALA A 192 18.28 5.47 -14.83
C ALA A 192 18.58 5.04 -16.27
N ALA A 193 18.02 5.73 -17.27
CA ALA A 193 18.29 5.45 -18.70
C ALA A 193 19.76 5.62 -19.07
N MET A 194 20.44 6.65 -18.53
CA MET A 194 21.85 6.94 -18.79
C MET A 194 22.82 6.03 -18.05
N VAL A 195 22.45 5.58 -16.83
CA VAL A 195 23.40 4.93 -15.92
C VAL A 195 23.24 3.42 -15.88
N LEU A 196 21.99 2.91 -15.96
CA LEU A 196 21.76 1.48 -15.81
C LEU A 196 22.17 0.69 -17.05
N PRO A 197 22.88 -0.45 -16.90
CA PRO A 197 23.14 -1.36 -18.01
C PRO A 197 21.87 -2.17 -18.33
N GLU A 198 21.77 -2.69 -19.55
CA GLU A 198 20.74 -3.68 -19.86
C GLU A 198 21.10 -5.03 -19.23
N SER A 199 20.10 -5.75 -18.80
CA SER A 199 20.25 -7.09 -18.20
C SER A 199 19.00 -7.89 -18.53
N ALA A 200 19.20 -9.04 -19.16
CA ALA A 200 18.15 -10.02 -19.41
C ALA A 200 18.68 -11.41 -19.03
N ASP A 201 17.80 -12.32 -18.65
CA ASP A 201 18.18 -13.71 -18.45
C ASP A 201 17.81 -14.52 -19.70
N PRO A 202 18.78 -15.02 -20.48
CA PRO A 202 18.51 -15.84 -21.66
C PRO A 202 17.74 -17.13 -21.35
N ARG A 203 17.77 -17.58 -20.09
CA ARG A 203 17.09 -18.78 -19.61
C ARG A 203 15.72 -18.47 -18.98
N ALA A 204 15.31 -17.20 -18.96
CA ALA A 204 14.01 -16.81 -18.42
C ALA A 204 12.89 -17.56 -19.16
N GLY A 205 11.97 -18.11 -18.39
CA GLY A 205 10.81 -18.82 -18.88
C GLY A 205 9.85 -17.97 -19.71
N ARG A 206 8.79 -18.57 -20.18
CA ARG A 206 7.69 -17.82 -20.81
C ARG A 206 6.91 -17.08 -19.73
N VAL A 207 6.46 -15.86 -20.05
CA VAL A 207 5.53 -15.12 -19.17
C VAL A 207 4.24 -15.93 -19.03
N ASP A 208 3.83 -16.18 -17.82
CA ASP A 208 2.57 -16.86 -17.52
C ASP A 208 1.38 -15.93 -17.66
N LEU A 209 0.93 -15.74 -18.91
CA LEU A 209 -0.25 -14.91 -19.19
C LEU A 209 -1.55 -15.48 -18.59
N PRO A 210 -1.84 -16.80 -18.67
CA PRO A 210 -3.02 -17.35 -18.03
C PRO A 210 -3.04 -17.15 -16.52
N GLY A 211 -1.94 -17.43 -15.82
CA GLY A 211 -1.82 -17.16 -14.39
C GLY A 211 -2.02 -15.68 -14.06
N THR A 212 -1.42 -14.78 -14.85
CA THR A 212 -1.60 -13.32 -14.68
C THR A 212 -3.06 -12.92 -14.82
N VAL A 213 -3.74 -13.33 -15.88
CA VAL A 213 -5.15 -12.98 -16.14
C VAL A 213 -6.08 -13.54 -15.08
N LEU A 214 -5.87 -14.79 -14.66
CA LEU A 214 -6.67 -15.44 -13.63
C LEU A 214 -6.46 -14.77 -12.26
N GLY A 215 -5.22 -14.51 -11.86
CA GLY A 215 -4.90 -13.86 -10.60
C GLY A 215 -5.39 -12.41 -10.54
N ALA A 216 -5.12 -11.62 -11.58
CA ALA A 216 -5.60 -10.25 -11.70
C ALA A 216 -7.13 -10.17 -11.74
N GLY A 217 -7.77 -11.06 -12.51
CA GLY A 217 -9.23 -11.12 -12.62
C GLY A 217 -9.89 -11.51 -11.30
N ALA A 218 -9.32 -12.50 -10.57
CA ALA A 218 -9.81 -12.89 -9.26
C ALA A 218 -9.75 -11.74 -8.26
N LEU A 219 -8.60 -11.04 -8.22
CA LEU A 219 -8.38 -9.91 -7.31
C LEU A 219 -9.28 -8.73 -7.67
N ALA A 220 -9.36 -8.37 -8.95
CA ALA A 220 -10.24 -7.30 -9.42
C ALA A 220 -11.71 -7.60 -9.08
N ALA A 221 -12.21 -8.80 -9.40
CA ALA A 221 -13.59 -9.17 -9.10
C ALA A 221 -13.89 -9.14 -7.60
N LEU A 222 -12.93 -9.55 -6.75
CA LEU A 222 -13.07 -9.46 -5.29
C LEU A 222 -13.25 -8.01 -4.83
N ILE A 223 -12.35 -7.14 -5.25
CA ILE A 223 -12.34 -5.73 -4.82
C ILE A 223 -13.57 -4.97 -5.36
N PHE A 224 -13.92 -5.18 -6.64
CA PHE A 224 -15.16 -4.64 -7.20
C PHE A 224 -16.40 -5.15 -6.46
N GLY A 225 -16.42 -6.43 -6.09
CA GLY A 225 -17.52 -7.01 -5.31
C GLY A 225 -17.66 -6.38 -3.92
N ILE A 226 -16.55 -6.16 -3.23
CA ILE A 226 -16.55 -5.53 -1.90
C ILE A 226 -17.03 -4.08 -2.00
N ILE A 227 -16.43 -3.27 -2.87
CA ILE A 227 -16.75 -1.83 -2.97
C ILE A 227 -18.17 -1.60 -3.53
N ASN A 228 -18.59 -2.35 -4.56
CA ASN A 228 -19.94 -2.23 -5.11
C ASN A 228 -21.02 -2.77 -4.16
N GLY A 229 -20.67 -3.71 -3.29
CA GLY A 229 -21.57 -4.23 -2.26
C GLY A 229 -22.03 -3.17 -1.26
N GLU A 230 -21.24 -2.11 -1.08
CA GLU A 230 -21.58 -0.99 -0.20
C GLU A 230 -22.80 -0.21 -0.70
N SER A 231 -22.93 0.00 -2.00
CA SER A 231 -24.02 0.77 -2.61
C SER A 231 -25.19 -0.11 -3.07
N ALA A 232 -24.90 -1.24 -3.74
CA ALA A 232 -25.91 -2.13 -4.29
C ALA A 232 -26.47 -3.13 -3.27
N GLY A 233 -25.77 -3.34 -2.13
CA GLY A 233 -26.04 -4.38 -1.14
C GLY A 233 -25.33 -5.70 -1.49
N TYR A 234 -24.77 -6.36 -0.47
CA TYR A 234 -23.99 -7.60 -0.63
C TYR A 234 -24.79 -8.80 -1.14
N ALA A 235 -26.12 -8.77 -1.02
CA ALA A 235 -27.03 -9.78 -1.58
C ALA A 235 -27.45 -9.49 -3.04
N ALA A 236 -27.02 -8.38 -3.64
CA ALA A 236 -27.35 -8.04 -5.01
C ALA A 236 -26.78 -9.08 -5.99
N PRO A 237 -27.54 -9.53 -7.01
CA PRO A 237 -27.06 -10.53 -7.97
C PRO A 237 -25.75 -10.16 -8.67
N SER A 238 -25.53 -8.88 -8.96
CA SER A 238 -24.29 -8.37 -9.57
C SER A 238 -23.09 -8.53 -8.64
N VAL A 239 -23.26 -8.29 -7.33
CA VAL A 239 -22.20 -8.43 -6.31
C VAL A 239 -21.89 -9.91 -6.06
N LEU A 240 -22.93 -10.74 -5.96
CA LEU A 240 -22.75 -12.20 -5.83
C LEU A 240 -22.06 -12.79 -7.06
N ALA A 241 -22.37 -12.30 -8.26
CA ALA A 241 -21.69 -12.71 -9.49
C ALA A 241 -20.20 -12.33 -9.46
N LEU A 242 -19.83 -11.13 -8.96
CA LEU A 242 -18.43 -10.72 -8.81
C LEU A 242 -17.70 -11.63 -7.80
N PHE A 243 -18.30 -11.99 -6.68
CA PHE A 243 -17.69 -12.93 -5.73
C PHE A 243 -17.56 -14.33 -6.31
N ALA A 244 -18.55 -14.80 -7.08
CA ALA A 244 -18.46 -16.07 -7.77
C ALA A 244 -17.34 -16.07 -8.83
N VAL A 245 -17.21 -15.01 -9.63
CA VAL A 245 -16.11 -14.83 -10.59
C VAL A 245 -14.77 -14.82 -9.86
N SER A 246 -14.65 -14.10 -8.75
CA SER A 246 -13.43 -14.08 -7.94
C SER A 246 -13.05 -15.47 -7.43
N LEU A 247 -14.00 -16.21 -6.90
CA LEU A 247 -13.78 -17.56 -6.37
C LEU A 247 -13.36 -18.52 -7.48
N VAL A 248 -14.07 -18.51 -8.61
CA VAL A 248 -13.79 -19.40 -9.76
C VAL A 248 -12.43 -19.06 -10.37
N ALA A 249 -12.15 -17.77 -10.61
CA ALA A 249 -10.87 -17.33 -11.16
C ALA A 249 -9.71 -17.62 -10.20
N GLY A 250 -9.89 -17.42 -8.89
CA GLY A 250 -8.91 -17.75 -7.87
C GLY A 250 -8.62 -19.24 -7.76
N ALA A 251 -9.67 -20.08 -7.81
CA ALA A 251 -9.51 -21.54 -7.86
C ALA A 251 -8.80 -21.98 -9.15
N ALA A 252 -9.18 -21.41 -10.29
CA ALA A 252 -8.53 -21.67 -11.58
C ALA A 252 -7.07 -21.24 -11.58
N PHE A 253 -6.74 -20.07 -10.97
CA PHE A 253 -5.37 -19.60 -10.76
C PHE A 253 -4.55 -20.63 -9.97
N LEU A 254 -5.04 -21.08 -8.81
CA LEU A 254 -4.32 -22.07 -7.99
C LEU A 254 -4.14 -23.42 -8.68
N LEU A 255 -5.12 -23.86 -9.46
CA LEU A 255 -5.02 -25.08 -10.25
C LEU A 255 -4.03 -24.93 -11.40
N TRP A 256 -4.01 -23.78 -12.05
CA TRP A 256 -3.08 -23.44 -13.11
C TRP A 256 -1.63 -23.39 -12.60
N GLU A 257 -1.37 -22.64 -11.52
CA GLU A 257 -0.05 -22.50 -10.89
C GLU A 257 0.57 -23.85 -10.48
N ARG A 258 -0.27 -24.84 -10.11
CA ARG A 258 0.21 -26.20 -9.81
C ARG A 258 0.71 -26.96 -11.03
N ARG A 259 0.28 -26.58 -12.23
CA ARG A 259 0.55 -27.28 -13.50
C ARG A 259 1.42 -26.47 -14.44
N ALA A 260 1.53 -25.18 -14.22
CA ALA A 260 2.29 -24.28 -15.07
C ALA A 260 3.78 -24.67 -15.07
N PRO A 261 4.42 -24.76 -16.24
CA PRO A 261 5.85 -25.08 -16.34
C PRO A 261 6.74 -23.97 -15.80
N PHE A 262 6.24 -22.72 -15.81
CA PHE A 262 6.90 -21.53 -15.27
C PHE A 262 5.88 -20.73 -14.44
N PRO A 263 5.55 -21.20 -13.20
CA PRO A 263 4.54 -20.56 -12.38
C PRO A 263 5.00 -19.17 -11.91
N LEU A 264 4.05 -18.23 -11.78
CA LEU A 264 4.28 -16.92 -11.18
C LEU A 264 4.73 -17.05 -9.72
N LEU A 265 4.11 -17.99 -9.01
CA LEU A 265 4.39 -18.31 -7.62
C LEU A 265 4.48 -19.84 -7.45
N ASP A 266 5.65 -20.33 -7.08
CA ASP A 266 5.80 -21.74 -6.71
C ASP A 266 5.06 -22.02 -5.38
N LEU A 267 3.88 -22.61 -5.50
CA LEU A 267 2.99 -22.92 -4.35
C LEU A 267 3.64 -23.86 -3.32
N GLY A 268 4.76 -24.52 -3.66
CA GLY A 268 5.53 -25.33 -2.72
C GLY A 268 6.06 -24.49 -1.56
N TYR A 269 6.45 -23.23 -1.81
CA TYR A 269 6.94 -22.34 -0.78
C TYR A 269 5.86 -21.88 0.22
N LEU A 270 4.58 -21.91 -0.17
CA LEU A 270 3.49 -21.59 0.77
C LEU A 270 3.38 -22.62 1.91
N ARG A 271 3.99 -23.80 1.76
CA ARG A 271 4.10 -24.80 2.85
C ARG A 271 5.29 -24.56 3.78
N VAL A 272 6.17 -23.61 3.44
CA VAL A 272 7.36 -23.30 4.22
C VAL A 272 7.04 -22.14 5.17
N PRO A 273 6.96 -22.35 6.50
CA PRO A 273 6.55 -21.30 7.44
C PRO A 273 7.45 -20.06 7.40
N ARG A 274 8.75 -20.24 7.14
CA ARG A 274 9.70 -19.11 7.01
C ARG A 274 9.46 -18.25 5.78
N PHE A 275 8.72 -18.74 4.79
CA PHE A 275 8.26 -17.97 3.63
C PHE A 275 6.86 -17.40 3.85
N THR A 276 5.92 -18.24 4.27
CA THR A 276 4.50 -17.88 4.33
C THR A 276 4.18 -16.93 5.48
N THR A 277 4.69 -17.19 6.69
CA THR A 277 4.37 -16.37 7.86
C THR A 277 4.80 -14.91 7.70
N PRO A 278 6.03 -14.57 7.25
CA PRO A 278 6.39 -13.18 7.01
C PRO A 278 5.56 -12.52 5.89
N ASN A 279 5.12 -13.27 4.87
CA ASN A 279 4.23 -12.75 3.84
C ASN A 279 2.82 -12.44 4.40
N VAL A 280 2.30 -13.27 5.31
CA VAL A 280 1.06 -12.98 6.05
C VAL A 280 1.25 -11.75 6.95
N VAL A 281 2.37 -11.60 7.64
CA VAL A 281 2.69 -10.39 8.41
C VAL A 281 2.75 -9.17 7.50
N ALA A 282 3.37 -9.28 6.32
CA ALA A 282 3.41 -8.21 5.32
C ALA A 282 1.99 -7.78 4.89
N TYR A 283 1.12 -8.74 4.59
CA TYR A 283 -0.29 -8.50 4.30
C TYR A 283 -0.99 -7.76 5.46
N CYS A 284 -0.90 -8.29 6.68
CA CYS A 284 -1.60 -7.72 7.84
C CYS A 284 -1.08 -6.32 8.20
N THR A 285 0.22 -6.09 8.10
CA THR A 285 0.80 -4.76 8.37
C THR A 285 0.37 -3.73 7.34
N TYR A 286 0.30 -4.08 6.05
CA TYR A 286 -0.17 -3.15 5.02
C TYR A 286 -1.68 -2.93 5.08
N PHE A 287 -2.47 -3.96 5.37
CA PHE A 287 -3.90 -3.83 5.66
C PHE A 287 -4.14 -2.78 6.77
N ALA A 288 -3.44 -2.92 7.89
CA ALA A 288 -3.57 -2.02 9.05
C ALA A 288 -2.97 -0.62 8.78
N THR A 289 -1.94 -0.51 7.93
CA THR A 289 -1.33 0.77 7.54
C THR A 289 -2.37 1.65 6.85
N PHE A 290 -3.24 1.08 6.03
CA PHE A 290 -4.31 1.86 5.39
C PHE A 290 -5.42 2.25 6.35
N ALA A 291 -5.70 1.47 7.40
CA ALA A 291 -6.61 1.91 8.47
C ALA A 291 -6.13 3.23 9.08
N ILE A 292 -4.85 3.31 9.41
CA ILE A 292 -4.31 4.49 10.10
C ILE A 292 -4.05 5.66 9.14
N PHE A 293 -3.49 5.42 7.96
CA PHE A 293 -3.18 6.52 7.02
C PHE A 293 -4.41 7.04 6.29
N PHE A 294 -5.27 6.15 5.78
CA PHE A 294 -6.42 6.56 4.97
C PHE A 294 -7.56 7.09 5.86
N PHE A 295 -8.06 6.26 6.76
CA PHE A 295 -9.27 6.61 7.52
C PHE A 295 -8.99 7.64 8.61
N THR A 296 -7.82 7.59 9.26
CA THR A 296 -7.45 8.62 10.25
C THR A 296 -7.19 9.98 9.58
N ALA A 297 -6.51 10.01 8.42
CA ALA A 297 -6.31 11.25 7.70
C ALA A 297 -7.64 11.85 7.17
N LEU A 298 -8.53 10.98 6.65
CA LEU A 298 -9.87 11.38 6.22
C LEU A 298 -10.70 11.93 7.39
N TYR A 299 -10.67 11.27 8.54
CA TYR A 299 -11.30 11.74 9.77
C TYR A 299 -10.80 13.12 10.19
N LEU A 300 -9.48 13.28 10.27
CA LEU A 300 -8.87 14.56 10.67
C LEU A 300 -9.16 15.67 9.67
N GLY A 301 -9.22 15.37 8.37
CA GLY A 301 -9.51 16.34 7.33
C GLY A 301 -10.99 16.73 7.25
N VAL A 302 -11.89 15.73 7.25
CA VAL A 302 -13.33 15.94 7.02
C VAL A 302 -14.06 16.28 8.33
N ILE A 303 -13.79 15.55 9.42
CA ILE A 303 -14.51 15.67 10.68
C ILE A 303 -13.86 16.75 11.58
N ALA A 304 -12.55 16.63 11.83
CA ALA A 304 -11.82 17.59 12.66
C ALA A 304 -11.46 18.89 11.92
N GLY A 305 -11.59 18.89 10.56
CA GLY A 305 -11.33 20.05 9.70
C GLY A 305 -9.90 20.54 9.72
N TYR A 306 -8.98 19.64 9.93
CA TYR A 306 -7.58 19.99 9.97
C TYR A 306 -7.02 20.25 8.58
N SER A 307 -6.23 21.29 8.44
CA SER A 307 -5.48 21.54 7.22
C SER A 307 -4.47 20.41 6.96
N ALA A 308 -4.08 20.24 5.69
CA ALA A 308 -3.08 19.26 5.29
C ALA A 308 -1.76 19.39 6.08
N TYR A 309 -1.31 20.62 6.36
CA TYR A 309 -0.13 20.87 7.20
C TYR A 309 -0.29 20.36 8.64
N ARG A 310 -1.47 20.54 9.23
CA ARG A 310 -1.75 20.07 10.59
C ARG A 310 -1.80 18.55 10.64
N ILE A 311 -2.40 17.91 9.63
CA ILE A 311 -2.41 16.44 9.48
C ILE A 311 -0.98 15.92 9.32
N ALA A 312 -0.17 16.53 8.45
CA ALA A 312 1.24 16.17 8.28
C ALA A 312 2.02 16.27 9.60
N GLY A 313 1.81 17.35 10.37
CA GLY A 313 2.43 17.53 11.69
C GLY A 313 2.04 16.45 12.71
N LEU A 314 0.80 15.95 12.65
CA LEU A 314 0.33 14.83 13.49
C LEU A 314 0.94 13.49 13.09
N PHE A 315 1.18 13.26 11.80
CA PHE A 315 1.84 12.04 11.32
C PHE A 315 3.37 12.08 11.44
N LEU A 316 3.99 13.26 11.68
CA LEU A 316 5.43 13.39 11.78
C LEU A 316 6.07 12.49 12.86
N PRO A 317 5.53 12.39 14.10
CA PRO A 317 6.06 11.46 15.10
C PRO A 317 6.03 10.01 14.64
N MET A 318 4.95 9.58 13.96
CA MET A 318 4.85 8.24 13.37
C MET A 318 5.93 8.02 12.33
N THR A 319 6.14 8.97 11.43
CA THR A 319 7.17 8.94 10.38
C THR A 319 8.57 8.79 10.99
N VAL A 320 8.90 9.63 11.97
CA VAL A 320 10.22 9.62 12.63
C VAL A 320 10.46 8.28 13.35
N MET A 321 9.49 7.82 14.13
CA MET A 321 9.60 6.57 14.87
C MET A 321 9.67 5.35 13.96
N MET A 322 8.93 5.35 12.84
CA MET A 322 9.00 4.30 11.83
C MET A 322 10.38 4.20 11.18
N ILE A 323 11.00 5.34 10.82
CA ILE A 323 12.33 5.39 10.24
C ILE A 323 13.37 4.89 11.26
N LEU A 324 13.33 5.39 12.50
CA LEU A 324 14.26 4.97 13.55
C LEU A 324 14.16 3.47 13.85
N ALA A 325 12.93 2.96 13.95
CA ALA A 325 12.70 1.53 14.17
C ALA A 325 13.20 0.67 12.99
N ALA A 326 12.96 1.09 11.75
CA ALA A 326 13.44 0.37 10.56
C ALA A 326 14.97 0.34 10.48
N LEU A 327 15.67 1.44 10.81
CA LEU A 327 17.13 1.48 10.86
C LEU A 327 17.72 0.53 11.92
N LEU A 328 17.05 0.39 13.05
CA LEU A 328 17.47 -0.50 14.14
C LEU A 328 17.05 -1.96 13.92
N ALA A 329 15.99 -2.19 13.16
CA ALA A 329 15.41 -3.52 12.92
C ALA A 329 16.43 -4.51 12.34
N GLY A 330 17.34 -4.05 11.49
CA GLY A 330 18.41 -4.90 10.95
C GLY A 330 19.31 -5.49 12.04
N ARG A 331 19.73 -4.67 13.01
CA ARG A 331 20.53 -5.12 14.17
C ARG A 331 19.70 -5.98 15.11
N TRP A 332 18.47 -5.59 15.38
CA TRP A 332 17.57 -6.36 16.26
C TRP A 332 17.24 -7.73 15.67
N THR A 333 17.10 -7.84 14.34
CA THR A 333 16.85 -9.13 13.67
C THR A 333 18.01 -10.10 13.89
N THR A 334 19.26 -9.64 13.90
CA THR A 334 20.44 -10.50 14.14
C THR A 334 20.55 -10.93 15.60
N VAL A 335 20.13 -10.10 16.56
CA VAL A 335 20.25 -10.37 18.01
C VAL A 335 19.06 -11.15 18.55
N LEU A 336 17.84 -10.70 18.25
CA LEU A 336 16.60 -11.27 18.78
C LEU A 336 16.00 -12.36 17.88
N GLY A 337 16.43 -12.39 16.63
CA GLY A 337 15.85 -13.23 15.59
C GLY A 337 14.55 -12.67 15.01
N ALA A 338 14.28 -13.01 13.74
CA ALA A 338 13.12 -12.51 13.01
C ALA A 338 11.77 -12.83 13.70
N ARG A 339 11.66 -14.01 14.33
CA ARG A 339 10.43 -14.43 15.05
C ARG A 339 9.95 -13.39 16.05
N TRP A 340 10.79 -13.09 17.03
CA TRP A 340 10.41 -12.21 18.13
C TRP A 340 10.26 -10.76 17.70
N LEU A 341 11.01 -10.38 16.67
CA LEU A 341 10.89 -9.03 16.13
C LEU A 341 9.58 -8.82 15.35
N LEU A 342 9.13 -9.82 14.59
CA LEU A 342 7.80 -9.80 13.94
C LEU A 342 6.67 -9.79 14.97
N VAL A 343 6.78 -10.59 16.04
CA VAL A 343 5.81 -10.59 17.15
C VAL A 343 5.74 -9.21 17.80
N ALA A 344 6.88 -8.66 18.20
CA ALA A 344 6.95 -7.35 18.85
C ALA A 344 6.43 -6.24 17.93
N GLY A 345 6.84 -6.22 16.66
CA GLY A 345 6.40 -5.22 15.68
C GLY A 345 4.88 -5.23 15.47
N CYS A 346 4.29 -6.42 15.28
CA CYS A 346 2.83 -6.55 15.15
C CYS A 346 2.08 -6.10 16.42
N LEU A 347 2.56 -6.47 17.61
CA LEU A 347 1.93 -6.08 18.87
C LEU A 347 2.07 -4.57 19.15
N LEU A 348 3.23 -3.98 18.87
CA LEU A 348 3.43 -2.54 19.00
C LEU A 348 2.55 -1.75 18.02
N PHE A 349 2.39 -2.24 16.79
CA PHE A 349 1.48 -1.62 15.83
C PHE A 349 0.03 -1.75 16.28
N ALA A 350 -0.40 -2.94 16.70
CA ALA A 350 -1.74 -3.14 17.25
C ALA A 350 -2.02 -2.23 18.47
N ALA A 351 -1.06 -2.12 19.40
CA ALA A 351 -1.16 -1.22 20.55
C ALA A 351 -1.25 0.25 20.12
N GLY A 352 -0.48 0.67 19.11
CA GLY A 352 -0.58 2.01 18.53
C GLY A 352 -1.95 2.31 17.94
N LEU A 353 -2.55 1.35 17.21
CA LEU A 353 -3.92 1.47 16.69
C LEU A 353 -4.97 1.58 17.81
N LEU A 354 -4.87 0.72 18.82
CA LEU A 354 -5.77 0.74 19.98
C LEU A 354 -5.64 2.05 20.78
N LEU A 355 -4.42 2.55 20.95
CA LEU A 355 -4.22 3.82 21.63
C LEU A 355 -4.74 5.00 20.78
N THR A 356 -4.54 4.96 19.45
CA THR A 356 -5.16 5.93 18.54
C THR A 356 -6.67 5.92 18.67
N ASN A 357 -7.26 4.73 18.77
CA ASN A 357 -8.70 4.53 18.95
C ASN A 357 -9.25 5.19 20.24
N VAL A 358 -8.47 5.18 21.32
CA VAL A 358 -8.84 5.78 22.60
C VAL A 358 -8.72 7.31 22.59
N VAL A 359 -7.71 7.84 21.90
CA VAL A 359 -7.38 9.28 21.96
C VAL A 359 -7.98 10.10 20.82
N ILE A 360 -8.50 9.45 19.78
CA ILE A 360 -9.08 10.16 18.64
C ILE A 360 -10.42 10.77 19.02
N SER A 361 -10.60 12.04 18.68
CA SER A 361 -11.81 12.81 18.94
C SER A 361 -11.93 13.94 17.91
N PRO A 362 -13.06 14.65 17.80
CA PRO A 362 -13.16 15.80 16.87
C PRO A 362 -12.14 16.90 17.11
N ASN A 363 -11.63 17.03 18.34
CA ASN A 363 -10.52 17.94 18.65
C ASN A 363 -9.46 17.23 19.51
N PRO A 364 -8.68 16.29 18.92
CA PRO A 364 -7.76 15.48 19.68
C PRO A 364 -6.59 16.32 20.20
N ALA A 365 -6.18 16.05 21.44
CA ALA A 365 -4.96 16.65 21.99
C ALA A 365 -3.74 16.12 21.21
N TYR A 366 -2.83 17.04 20.84
CA TYR A 366 -1.68 16.69 20.00
C TYR A 366 -0.80 15.60 20.60
N LEU A 367 -0.41 15.74 21.86
CA LEU A 367 0.59 14.85 22.47
C LEU A 367 0.11 13.39 22.62
N PRO A 368 -1.11 13.10 23.12
CA PRO A 368 -1.60 11.72 23.15
C PRO A 368 -1.72 11.09 21.77
N LEU A 369 -2.25 11.81 20.77
CA LEU A 369 -2.39 11.30 19.42
C LEU A 369 -1.02 11.09 18.75
N ALA A 370 -0.09 12.03 18.93
CA ALA A 370 1.29 11.91 18.45
C ALA A 370 2.01 10.70 19.07
N ALA A 371 1.81 10.43 20.36
CA ALA A 371 2.37 9.26 21.03
C ALA A 371 1.78 7.94 20.49
N ALA A 372 0.45 7.90 20.28
CA ALA A 372 -0.23 6.74 19.72
C ALA A 372 0.26 6.42 18.29
N LEU A 373 0.31 7.45 17.43
CA LEU A 373 0.82 7.35 16.08
C LEU A 373 2.32 6.98 16.07
N GLY A 374 3.11 7.57 16.97
CA GLY A 374 4.53 7.21 17.13
C GLY A 374 4.73 5.73 17.47
N LEU A 375 3.92 5.19 18.38
CA LEU A 375 3.95 3.77 18.75
C LEU A 375 3.59 2.87 17.56
N ALA A 376 2.57 3.24 16.77
CA ALA A 376 2.22 2.56 15.53
C ALA A 376 3.40 2.57 14.55
N GLY A 377 4.08 3.71 14.40
CA GLY A 377 5.28 3.85 13.57
C GLY A 377 6.42 2.93 13.99
N VAL A 378 6.70 2.80 15.30
CA VAL A 378 7.68 1.82 15.82
C VAL A 378 7.29 0.41 15.39
N GLY A 379 6.02 0.03 15.52
CA GLY A 379 5.52 -1.30 15.14
C GLY A 379 5.74 -1.60 13.65
N ILE A 380 5.33 -0.68 12.78
CA ILE A 380 5.50 -0.82 11.31
C ILE A 380 6.98 -0.95 10.97
N GLY A 381 7.84 0.00 11.42
CA GLY A 381 9.26 0.03 11.11
C GLY A 381 9.99 -1.23 11.57
N THR A 382 9.59 -1.78 12.73
CA THR A 382 10.15 -3.03 13.29
C THR A 382 9.87 -4.24 12.40
N CYS A 383 8.74 -4.28 11.65
CA CYS A 383 8.37 -5.41 10.79
C CYS A 383 9.08 -5.41 9.41
N VAL A 384 9.47 -4.24 8.88
CA VAL A 384 9.94 -4.10 7.48
C VAL A 384 11.11 -5.01 7.14
N VAL A 385 12.18 -4.95 7.95
CA VAL A 385 13.42 -5.70 7.68
C VAL A 385 13.26 -7.20 7.92
N PRO A 386 12.71 -7.67 9.06
CA PRO A 386 12.60 -9.11 9.31
C PRO A 386 11.62 -9.82 8.37
N VAL A 387 10.59 -9.15 7.86
CA VAL A 387 9.73 -9.68 6.78
C VAL A 387 10.57 -10.00 5.57
N THR A 388 11.24 -9.00 5.00
CA THR A 388 12.01 -9.15 3.75
C THR A 388 13.17 -10.15 3.91
N SER A 389 13.93 -10.07 5.01
CA SER A 389 15.08 -10.96 5.24
C SER A 389 14.66 -12.42 5.45
N SER A 390 13.55 -12.67 6.13
CA SER A 390 13.03 -14.03 6.36
C SER A 390 12.57 -14.69 5.07
N VAL A 391 11.82 -13.96 4.24
CA VAL A 391 11.32 -14.49 2.95
C VAL A 391 12.48 -14.77 2.00
N LEU A 392 13.42 -13.82 1.85
CA LEU A 392 14.59 -14.01 1.00
C LEU A 392 15.51 -15.13 1.50
N GLY A 393 15.62 -15.33 2.81
CA GLY A 393 16.37 -16.41 3.41
C GLY A 393 15.70 -17.79 3.35
N ALA A 394 14.42 -17.84 2.95
CA ALA A 394 13.68 -19.10 2.82
C ALA A 394 13.79 -19.74 1.42
N VAL A 395 14.36 -19.03 0.44
CA VAL A 395 14.46 -19.46 -0.96
C VAL A 395 15.92 -19.43 -1.44
N PRO A 396 16.28 -20.27 -2.44
CA PRO A 396 17.57 -20.17 -3.11
C PRO A 396 17.79 -18.82 -3.79
N ALA A 397 19.04 -18.44 -4.00
CA ALA A 397 19.39 -17.15 -4.59
C ALA A 397 18.76 -16.91 -5.97
N GLU A 398 18.62 -17.95 -6.78
CA GLU A 398 18.02 -17.94 -8.11
C GLU A 398 16.54 -17.57 -8.09
N ARG A 399 15.82 -17.89 -7.00
CA ARG A 399 14.37 -17.64 -6.83
C ARG A 399 14.03 -16.43 -5.97
N SER A 400 15.00 -15.65 -5.58
CA SER A 400 14.80 -14.52 -4.69
C SER A 400 14.05 -13.34 -5.37
N GLY A 401 14.06 -13.24 -6.71
CA GLY A 401 13.18 -12.32 -7.45
C GLY A 401 11.71 -12.66 -7.25
N MET A 402 11.35 -13.94 -7.42
CA MET A 402 10.00 -14.45 -7.12
C MET A 402 9.61 -14.17 -5.66
N ALA A 403 10.52 -14.42 -4.71
CA ALA A 403 10.26 -14.23 -3.29
C ALA A 403 10.02 -12.74 -2.93
N ALA A 404 10.80 -11.84 -3.52
CA ALA A 404 10.62 -10.41 -3.34
C ALA A 404 9.29 -9.93 -3.95
N SER A 405 8.98 -10.38 -5.17
CA SER A 405 7.70 -10.06 -5.83
C SER A 405 6.51 -10.60 -5.04
N ALA A 406 6.60 -11.83 -4.50
CA ALA A 406 5.55 -12.40 -3.66
C ALA A 406 5.32 -11.58 -2.38
N THR A 407 6.40 -11.08 -1.75
CA THR A 407 6.29 -10.22 -0.56
C THR A 407 5.63 -8.88 -0.88
N ASN A 408 6.02 -8.26 -1.99
CA ASN A 408 5.44 -6.99 -2.39
C ASN A 408 3.98 -7.17 -2.86
N THR A 409 3.66 -8.25 -3.59
CA THR A 409 2.27 -8.60 -3.90
C THR A 409 1.45 -8.81 -2.62
N SER A 410 2.00 -9.46 -1.59
CA SER A 410 1.31 -9.62 -0.30
C SER A 410 1.05 -8.28 0.39
N ARG A 411 2.00 -7.34 0.32
CA ARG A 411 1.84 -5.96 0.83
C ARG A 411 0.72 -5.24 0.10
N GLU A 412 0.77 -5.19 -1.23
CA GLU A 412 -0.22 -4.48 -2.03
C GLU A 412 -1.61 -5.14 -1.95
N PHE A 413 -1.66 -6.48 -1.84
CA PHE A 413 -2.92 -7.18 -1.58
C PHE A 413 -3.49 -6.81 -0.21
N GLY A 414 -2.65 -6.69 0.83
CA GLY A 414 -3.05 -6.16 2.13
C GLY A 414 -3.58 -4.73 2.03
N ALA A 415 -2.89 -3.86 1.29
CA ALA A 415 -3.28 -2.48 1.05
C ALA A 415 -4.67 -2.37 0.42
N VAL A 416 -4.88 -3.03 -0.73
CA VAL A 416 -6.13 -2.90 -1.50
C VAL A 416 -7.31 -3.54 -0.77
N THR A 417 -7.11 -4.71 -0.14
CA THR A 417 -8.16 -5.34 0.67
C THR A 417 -8.45 -4.57 1.94
N GLY A 418 -7.42 -3.95 2.54
CA GLY A 418 -7.57 -3.05 3.70
C GLY A 418 -8.47 -1.87 3.36
N ILE A 419 -8.22 -1.17 2.26
CA ILE A 419 -9.06 -0.06 1.81
C ILE A 419 -10.49 -0.54 1.56
N ALA A 420 -10.68 -1.65 0.84
CA ALA A 420 -12.00 -2.13 0.47
C ALA A 420 -12.80 -2.63 1.69
N ILE A 421 -12.21 -3.51 2.52
CA ILE A 421 -12.92 -4.10 3.67
C ILE A 421 -13.19 -3.06 4.77
N LEU A 422 -12.17 -2.27 5.12
CA LEU A 422 -12.34 -1.24 6.14
C LEU A 422 -13.29 -0.15 5.66
N GLY A 423 -13.26 0.16 4.37
CA GLY A 423 -14.19 1.08 3.76
C GLY A 423 -15.62 0.57 3.79
N ALA A 424 -15.83 -0.71 3.49
CA ALA A 424 -17.15 -1.34 3.63
C ALA A 424 -17.68 -1.25 5.06
N VAL A 425 -16.83 -1.47 6.07
CA VAL A 425 -17.18 -1.30 7.49
C VAL A 425 -17.56 0.16 7.77
N VAL A 426 -16.73 1.11 7.33
CA VAL A 426 -16.98 2.55 7.55
C VAL A 426 -18.29 3.00 6.89
N ASN A 427 -18.55 2.60 5.65
CA ASN A 427 -19.77 2.97 4.95
C ASN A 427 -21.02 2.32 5.56
N ALA A 428 -20.94 1.05 5.98
CA ALA A 428 -22.06 0.37 6.63
C ALA A 428 -22.45 1.05 7.96
N GLU A 429 -21.47 1.35 8.80
CA GLU A 429 -21.70 2.05 10.08
C GLU A 429 -22.17 3.50 9.87
N LEU A 430 -21.59 4.21 8.91
CA LEU A 430 -22.01 5.57 8.59
C LEU A 430 -23.48 5.60 8.14
N ARG A 431 -23.88 4.66 7.28
CA ARG A 431 -25.25 4.56 6.76
C ARG A 431 -26.24 4.16 7.85
N SER A 432 -25.96 3.10 8.62
CA SER A 432 -26.84 2.61 9.70
C SER A 432 -26.96 3.62 10.83
N GLY A 433 -25.86 4.21 11.25
CA GLY A 433 -25.83 5.21 12.32
C GLY A 433 -26.56 6.50 11.96
N LEU A 434 -26.41 6.97 10.70
CA LEU A 434 -27.17 8.12 10.21
C LEU A 434 -28.66 7.84 10.14
N VAL A 435 -29.08 6.73 9.52
CA VAL A 435 -30.50 6.36 9.40
C VAL A 435 -31.15 6.22 10.78
N SER A 436 -30.53 5.52 11.70
CA SER A 436 -31.02 5.36 13.06
C SER A 436 -31.26 6.70 13.76
N ARG A 437 -30.29 7.61 13.73
CA ARG A 437 -30.38 8.91 14.39
C ARG A 437 -31.37 9.85 13.71
N MET A 438 -31.42 9.85 12.37
CA MET A 438 -32.41 10.63 11.62
C MET A 438 -33.84 10.16 11.90
N THR A 439 -34.03 8.85 12.06
CA THR A 439 -35.30 8.26 12.48
C THR A 439 -35.71 8.72 13.89
N HIS A 440 -34.75 8.74 14.82
CA HIS A 440 -34.99 9.28 16.19
C HIS A 440 -35.32 10.76 16.20
N LEU A 441 -34.78 11.54 15.23
CA LEU A 441 -35.09 12.97 15.08
C LEU A 441 -36.41 13.22 14.31
N GLY A 442 -37.15 12.16 13.94
CA GLY A 442 -38.40 12.26 13.20
C GLY A 442 -38.23 12.70 11.73
N ALA A 443 -37.02 12.55 11.17
CA ALA A 443 -36.75 12.90 9.78
C ALA A 443 -37.52 11.99 8.81
N SER A 444 -38.18 12.58 7.81
CA SER A 444 -38.92 11.83 6.79
C SER A 444 -37.99 10.90 5.98
N ALA A 445 -38.53 9.78 5.48
CA ALA A 445 -37.78 8.86 4.65
C ALA A 445 -37.14 9.53 3.40
N ALA A 446 -37.83 10.53 2.82
CA ALA A 446 -37.32 11.32 1.72
C ALA A 446 -36.07 12.15 2.12
N LEU A 447 -36.08 12.75 3.30
CA LEU A 447 -34.92 13.49 3.83
C LEU A 447 -33.76 12.55 4.14
N GLN A 448 -34.04 11.36 4.71
CA GLN A 448 -33.03 10.35 4.94
C GLN A 448 -32.33 9.91 3.66
N GLN A 449 -33.11 9.61 2.61
CA GLN A 449 -32.56 9.24 1.30
C GLN A 449 -31.76 10.39 0.67
N TYR A 450 -32.25 11.62 0.77
CA TYR A 450 -31.55 12.79 0.24
C TYR A 450 -30.19 12.99 0.94
N VAL A 451 -30.15 12.92 2.28
CA VAL A 451 -28.91 13.07 3.05
C VAL A 451 -27.92 11.95 2.73
N LEU A 452 -28.38 10.70 2.64
CA LEU A 452 -27.52 9.58 2.24
C LEU A 452 -26.94 9.79 0.83
N GLN A 453 -27.77 10.21 -0.14
CA GLN A 453 -27.32 10.50 -1.49
C GLN A 453 -26.29 11.63 -1.52
N VAL A 454 -26.50 12.68 -0.73
CA VAL A 454 -25.59 13.81 -0.62
C VAL A 454 -24.22 13.38 -0.05
N ILE A 455 -24.20 12.48 0.96
CA ILE A 455 -22.97 11.93 1.52
C ILE A 455 -22.28 10.98 0.53
N GLU A 456 -23.04 10.13 -0.15
CA GLU A 456 -22.53 9.20 -1.16
C GLU A 456 -21.91 9.94 -2.36
N THR A 457 -22.48 11.08 -2.75
CA THR A 457 -21.98 11.90 -3.85
C THR A 457 -20.89 12.90 -3.44
N GLY A 458 -20.66 13.06 -2.12
CA GLY A 458 -19.71 14.05 -1.60
C GLY A 458 -20.09 15.51 -1.89
N SER A 459 -21.37 15.76 -2.22
CA SER A 459 -21.85 17.07 -2.67
C SER A 459 -21.93 18.10 -1.54
N VAL A 460 -21.86 17.70 -0.28
CA VAL A 460 -21.74 18.59 0.87
C VAL A 460 -20.42 18.28 1.57
N SER A 461 -19.48 19.21 1.44
CA SER A 461 -18.42 19.35 2.45
C SER A 461 -19.13 19.62 3.77
N LEU A 462 -19.04 18.72 4.72
CA LEU A 462 -19.51 18.92 6.11
C LEU A 462 -18.58 19.96 6.78
N GLY A 463 -18.45 21.12 6.12
CA GLY A 463 -17.53 22.17 6.50
C GLY A 463 -17.95 22.83 7.82
N HIS A 464 -16.95 23.35 8.50
CA HIS A 464 -17.00 24.14 9.71
C HIS A 464 -17.90 25.36 9.57
N GLY A 465 -19.19 25.19 9.65
CA GLY A 465 -20.08 26.26 10.07
C GLY A 465 -20.14 26.16 11.60
N GLY A 466 -19.67 27.17 12.29
CA GLY A 466 -19.91 27.31 13.73
C GLY A 466 -21.40 27.30 14.02
N SER A 467 -21.99 26.11 14.10
CA SER A 467 -23.41 25.93 14.32
C SER A 467 -23.66 25.93 15.82
N THR A 468 -24.59 26.75 16.23
CA THR A 468 -25.05 26.93 17.62
C THR A 468 -25.94 25.78 18.10
N GLY A 469 -25.85 24.58 17.52
CA GLY A 469 -26.39 23.33 18.06
C GLY A 469 -27.92 23.19 18.08
N SER A 470 -28.68 24.08 17.46
CA SER A 470 -30.14 24.13 17.61
C SER A 470 -30.93 23.82 16.34
N SER A 471 -30.29 23.76 15.16
CA SER A 471 -31.00 23.45 13.92
C SER A 471 -31.08 21.94 13.66
N PRO A 472 -32.14 21.41 13.01
CA PRO A 472 -32.21 20.02 12.61
C PRO A 472 -31.03 19.60 11.71
N LEU A 473 -30.49 20.53 10.91
CA LEU A 473 -29.33 20.28 10.05
C LEU A 473 -28.06 20.04 10.89
N ASP A 474 -27.87 20.81 11.96
CA ASP A 474 -26.72 20.64 12.87
C ASP A 474 -26.76 19.28 13.55
N GLN A 475 -27.95 18.82 13.96
CA GLN A 475 -28.14 17.53 14.58
C GLN A 475 -27.82 16.38 13.58
N ILE A 476 -28.16 16.52 12.30
CA ILE A 476 -27.84 15.56 11.25
C ILE A 476 -26.33 15.52 11.00
N ILE A 477 -25.68 16.68 10.95
CA ILE A 477 -24.21 16.79 10.79
C ILE A 477 -23.50 16.12 11.97
N GLN A 478 -23.92 16.40 13.22
CA GLN A 478 -23.38 15.77 14.42
C GLN A 478 -23.60 14.25 14.43
N ALA A 479 -24.75 13.80 13.93
CA ALA A 479 -25.03 12.39 13.75
C ALA A 479 -24.05 11.71 12.77
N GLY A 480 -23.75 12.37 11.65
CA GLY A 480 -22.76 11.91 10.68
C GLY A 480 -21.35 11.82 11.27
N TYR A 481 -20.94 12.83 12.02
CA TYR A 481 -19.64 12.84 12.70
C TYR A 481 -19.50 11.70 13.70
N ALA A 482 -20.53 11.46 14.51
CA ALA A 482 -20.50 10.39 15.50
C ALA A 482 -20.56 9.00 14.83
N ALA A 483 -21.29 8.83 13.72
CA ALA A 483 -21.30 7.60 12.95
C ALA A 483 -19.94 7.30 12.33
N PHE A 484 -19.28 8.32 11.73
CA PHE A 484 -17.94 8.15 11.19
C PHE A 484 -16.90 7.82 12.26
N THR A 485 -17.03 8.43 13.45
CA THR A 485 -16.13 8.15 14.58
C THR A 485 -16.28 6.69 15.03
N SER A 486 -17.53 6.18 15.17
CA SER A 486 -17.78 4.78 15.49
C SER A 486 -17.17 3.85 14.45
N ALA A 487 -17.39 4.15 13.18
CA ALA A 487 -16.87 3.39 12.06
C ALA A 487 -15.32 3.33 12.02
N LEU A 488 -14.66 4.45 12.32
CA LEU A 488 -13.20 4.50 12.45
C LEU A 488 -12.72 3.61 13.60
N HIS A 489 -13.43 3.62 14.74
CA HIS A 489 -13.12 2.75 15.88
C HIS A 489 -13.14 1.28 15.47
N ASP A 490 -14.18 0.85 14.75
CA ASP A 490 -14.32 -0.54 14.30
C ASP A 490 -13.22 -0.94 13.30
N ALA A 491 -12.86 -0.03 12.37
CA ALA A 491 -11.76 -0.24 11.45
C ALA A 491 -10.40 -0.42 12.16
N LEU A 492 -10.15 0.38 13.21
CA LEU A 492 -8.92 0.28 14.01
C LEU A 492 -8.92 -1.00 14.87
N TYR A 493 -10.06 -1.41 15.45
CA TYR A 493 -10.17 -2.67 16.19
C TYR A 493 -9.94 -3.88 15.31
N LEU A 494 -10.57 -3.94 14.13
CA LEU A 494 -10.37 -5.03 13.17
C LEU A 494 -8.90 -5.15 12.75
N SER A 495 -8.26 -4.02 12.46
CA SER A 495 -6.85 -3.97 12.09
C SER A 495 -5.93 -4.42 13.22
N ALA A 496 -6.21 -4.01 14.47
CA ALA A 496 -5.46 -4.43 15.64
C ALA A 496 -5.63 -5.94 15.93
N ALA A 497 -6.83 -6.49 15.77
CA ALA A 497 -7.10 -7.92 15.91
C ALA A 497 -6.34 -8.74 14.84
N LEU A 498 -6.31 -8.29 13.60
CA LEU A 498 -5.56 -8.93 12.52
C LEU A 498 -4.06 -8.95 12.80
N LEU A 499 -3.50 -7.85 13.31
CA LEU A 499 -2.09 -7.77 13.72
C LEU A 499 -1.78 -8.67 14.91
N ALA A 500 -2.67 -8.78 15.89
CA ALA A 500 -2.53 -9.70 17.01
C ALA A 500 -2.53 -11.17 16.54
N ALA A 501 -3.39 -11.51 15.60
CA ALA A 501 -3.41 -12.83 14.97
C ALA A 501 -2.11 -13.11 14.20
N ALA A 502 -1.56 -12.13 13.47
CA ALA A 502 -0.27 -12.24 12.78
C ALA A 502 0.90 -12.41 13.77
N ALA A 503 0.87 -11.73 14.92
CA ALA A 503 1.83 -11.91 16.00
C ALA A 503 1.78 -13.33 16.56
N LEU A 504 0.59 -13.83 16.84
CA LEU A 504 0.39 -15.21 17.33
C LEU A 504 0.87 -16.23 16.29
N LEU A 505 0.51 -16.07 15.03
CA LEU A 505 1.00 -16.92 13.94
C LEU A 505 2.53 -16.94 13.90
N SER A 506 3.19 -15.77 13.98
CA SER A 506 4.64 -15.65 14.00
C SER A 506 5.26 -16.36 15.20
N ALA A 507 4.64 -16.22 16.38
CA ALA A 507 5.08 -16.87 17.61
C ALA A 507 5.01 -18.41 17.53
N VAL A 508 4.00 -18.96 16.86
CA VAL A 508 3.78 -20.41 16.77
C VAL A 508 4.63 -21.04 15.66
N THR A 509 4.65 -20.44 14.47
CA THR A 509 5.18 -21.07 13.25
C THR A 509 6.68 -20.84 13.04
N LEU A 510 7.23 -19.71 13.47
CA LEU A 510 8.64 -19.39 13.29
C LEU A 510 9.50 -19.92 14.45
N ARG A 511 9.37 -21.22 14.78
CA ARG A 511 10.23 -21.83 15.80
C ARG A 511 11.70 -21.80 15.35
N GLN A 512 12.59 -21.25 16.19
CA GLN A 512 14.02 -21.39 15.98
C GLN A 512 14.36 -22.88 16.10
N ARG A 513 14.92 -23.49 15.04
CA ARG A 513 15.74 -24.68 15.22
C ARG A 513 16.93 -24.22 16.08
N ARG A 514 17.01 -24.65 17.33
CA ARG A 514 18.26 -24.61 18.07
C ARG A 514 19.28 -25.31 17.17
N HIS A 515 20.30 -24.60 16.70
CA HIS A 515 21.47 -25.23 16.17
C HIS A 515 21.97 -26.12 17.32
N ALA A 516 21.81 -27.44 17.16
CA ALA A 516 22.59 -28.37 17.92
C ALA A 516 24.05 -28.07 17.54
N THR A 517 24.78 -27.51 18.49
CA THR A 517 26.23 -27.31 18.48
C THR A 517 26.91 -28.64 18.31
#